data_1622196b926c4628a4edfa62593851f2
#
_entry.id   1622196b926c4628a4edfa62593851f2
#
_cell.length_a   1.000
_cell.length_b   1.000
_cell.length_c   1.000
_cell.angle_alpha   90.00
_cell.angle_beta   90.00
_cell.angle_gamma   90.00
#
_symmetry.space_group_name_H-M   'P 1'
#
loop_
_entity.id
_entity.type
_entity.pdbx_description
1 polymer ?
#
loop_
_entity_poly.entity_id
_entity_poly.type
_entity_poly.pdbx_seq_one_letter_code
_entity_poly.pdbx_strand_id
1 'polypeptide(L)'
;MANLKSLAKDTAIYGLSSIAARFVNYLLVPIQTTKFNAAGGQYGIITNVYAYVALLIVLLTYGMETTFFRFMSKEGEDPNKVYATTLKMVGTTSVIFMAIILLFNQPIANFLGYADHPEYITIMYMTVAIDAFAAIPFAYLRCKHRPIKFAVLKILNISLNIVLNLLYLIILPGLKLNLFGIYDAHFTLDVVWVF
;
A
#
# COMPACT_ATOMS: atom_id res chain seq x y z
N MET A 1 10.63 -28.11 20.88
CA MET A 1 11.25 -26.82 21.24
C MET A 1 11.66 -26.11 19.95
N ALA A 2 11.09 -24.96 19.65
CA ALA A 2 11.54 -24.18 18.51
C ALA A 2 13.00 -23.82 18.71
N ASN A 3 13.84 -24.20 17.76
CA ASN A 3 15.28 -23.93 17.86
C ASN A 3 15.48 -22.40 17.82
N LEU A 4 16.07 -21.83 18.86
CA LEU A 4 16.28 -20.37 19.00
C LEU A 4 16.94 -19.78 17.75
N LYS A 5 17.84 -20.54 17.10
CA LYS A 5 18.46 -20.16 15.84
C LYS A 5 17.47 -20.05 14.67
N SER A 6 16.48 -20.95 14.60
CA SER A 6 15.43 -20.87 13.56
C SER A 6 14.54 -19.65 13.77
N LEU A 7 14.13 -19.42 15.01
CA LEU A 7 13.31 -18.23 15.35
C LEU A 7 14.05 -16.92 15.05
N ALA A 8 15.31 -16.83 15.42
CA ALA A 8 16.13 -15.65 15.13
C ALA A 8 16.30 -15.43 13.62
N LYS A 9 16.54 -16.52 12.85
CA LYS A 9 16.63 -16.46 11.39
C LYS A 9 15.33 -15.96 10.76
N ASP A 10 14.19 -16.52 11.16
CA ASP A 10 12.88 -16.12 10.62
C ASP A 10 12.58 -14.66 10.94
N THR A 11 12.81 -14.24 12.19
CA THR A 11 12.64 -12.84 12.62
C THR A 11 13.55 -11.90 11.83
N ALA A 12 14.80 -12.28 11.60
CA ALA A 12 15.74 -11.48 10.81
C ALA A 12 15.27 -11.33 9.36
N ILE A 13 14.76 -12.38 8.72
CA ILE A 13 14.24 -12.32 7.35
C ILE A 13 13.00 -11.42 7.27
N TYR A 14 12.05 -11.55 8.18
CA TYR A 14 10.87 -10.68 8.22
C TYR A 14 11.23 -9.22 8.48
N GLY A 15 12.11 -8.97 9.46
CA GLY A 15 12.56 -7.62 9.80
C GLY A 15 13.34 -6.97 8.67
N LEU A 16 14.35 -7.68 8.13
CA LEU A 16 15.21 -7.15 7.08
C LEU A 16 14.44 -6.87 5.79
N SER A 17 13.53 -7.77 5.38
CA SER A 17 12.70 -7.54 4.19
C SER A 17 11.77 -6.33 4.36
N SER A 18 11.23 -6.10 5.56
CA SER A 18 10.38 -4.95 5.85
C SER A 18 11.16 -3.63 5.93
N ILE A 19 12.37 -3.67 6.48
CA ILE A 19 13.28 -2.50 6.54
C ILE A 19 13.78 -2.16 5.13
N ALA A 20 14.23 -3.16 4.37
CA ALA A 20 14.66 -2.97 2.99
C ALA A 20 13.58 -2.32 2.13
N ALA A 21 12.31 -2.75 2.32
CA ALA A 21 11.15 -2.16 1.68
C ALA A 21 11.06 -0.65 1.90
N ARG A 22 11.14 -0.24 3.16
CA ARG A 22 11.06 1.19 3.54
C ARG A 22 12.26 1.98 3.05
N PHE A 23 13.45 1.39 3.14
CA PHE A 23 14.69 2.02 2.71
C PHE A 23 14.67 2.31 1.21
N VAL A 24 14.22 1.35 0.41
CA VAL A 24 14.16 1.52 -1.05
C VAL A 24 13.11 2.56 -1.44
N ASN A 25 11.93 2.57 -0.79
CA ASN A 25 10.96 3.64 -0.99
C ASN A 25 11.53 5.02 -0.60
N TYR A 26 12.34 5.09 0.45
CA TYR A 26 13.02 6.33 0.83
C TYR A 26 14.00 6.83 -0.25
N LEU A 27 14.64 5.92 -1.00
CA LEU A 27 15.50 6.29 -2.13
C LEU A 27 14.75 6.90 -3.31
N LEU A 28 13.43 6.73 -3.40
CA LEU A 28 12.60 7.41 -4.41
C LEU A 28 12.39 8.90 -4.08
N VAL A 29 12.47 9.29 -2.82
CA VAL A 29 12.21 10.68 -2.38
C VAL A 29 13.07 11.71 -3.12
N PRO A 30 14.41 11.57 -3.26
CA PRO A 30 15.21 12.51 -4.02
C PRO A 30 14.78 12.62 -5.49
N ILE A 31 14.39 11.50 -6.11
CA ILE A 31 13.93 11.47 -7.51
C ILE A 31 12.60 12.20 -7.63
N GLN A 32 11.68 11.97 -6.72
CA GLN A 32 10.39 12.65 -6.69
C GLN A 32 10.55 14.15 -6.45
N THR A 33 11.35 14.57 -5.47
CA THR A 33 11.57 15.97 -5.15
C THR A 33 12.26 16.77 -6.26
N THR A 34 13.10 16.12 -7.08
CA THR A 34 13.76 16.77 -8.22
C THR A 34 12.84 16.87 -9.44
N LYS A 35 11.89 15.95 -9.60
CA LYS A 35 10.96 15.93 -10.74
C LYS A 35 9.69 16.73 -10.49
N PHE A 36 9.16 16.69 -9.26
CA PHE A 36 8.03 17.53 -8.87
C PHE A 36 8.51 18.94 -8.50
N ASN A 37 7.95 19.93 -9.18
CA ASN A 37 8.35 21.31 -8.95
C ASN A 37 8.01 21.73 -7.51
N ALA A 38 9.03 22.04 -6.72
CA ALA A 38 8.86 22.49 -5.34
C ALA A 38 8.01 23.77 -5.24
N ALA A 39 8.08 24.64 -6.24
CA ALA A 39 7.29 25.87 -6.31
C ALA A 39 5.79 25.62 -6.57
N GLY A 40 5.43 24.49 -7.19
CA GLY A 40 4.04 24.10 -7.44
C GLY A 40 3.35 23.37 -6.30
N GLY A 41 4.05 23.07 -5.20
CA GLY A 41 3.47 22.35 -4.06
C GLY A 41 3.13 20.87 -4.31
N GLN A 42 3.44 20.33 -5.47
CA GLN A 42 3.06 18.98 -5.90
C GLN A 42 3.58 17.88 -4.95
N TYR A 43 4.82 18.00 -4.49
CA TYR A 43 5.37 17.06 -3.51
C TYR A 43 4.64 17.14 -2.15
N GLY A 44 4.15 18.33 -1.78
CA GLY A 44 3.32 18.52 -0.59
C GLY A 44 2.00 17.77 -0.68
N ILE A 45 1.37 17.71 -1.86
CA ILE A 45 0.16 16.94 -2.11
C ILE A 45 0.42 15.45 -1.87
N ILE A 46 1.50 14.90 -2.44
CA ILE A 46 1.90 13.50 -2.25
C ILE A 46 2.04 13.19 -0.75
N THR A 47 2.80 14.01 -0.03
CA THR A 47 3.08 13.79 1.40
C THR A 47 1.79 13.85 2.23
N ASN A 48 0.89 14.78 1.91
CA ASN A 48 -0.39 14.92 2.59
C ASN A 48 -1.29 13.70 2.35
N VAL A 49 -1.39 13.24 1.10
CA VAL A 49 -2.17 12.05 0.74
C VAL A 49 -1.62 10.80 1.45
N TYR A 50 -0.29 10.62 1.49
CA TYR A 50 0.33 9.51 2.24
C TYR A 50 0.01 9.55 3.75
N ALA A 51 -0.10 10.73 4.35
CA ALA A 51 -0.50 10.86 5.74
C ALA A 51 -1.94 10.36 5.97
N TYR A 52 -2.88 10.71 5.08
CA TYR A 52 -4.24 10.17 5.12
C TYR A 52 -4.27 8.66 4.89
N VAL A 53 -3.52 8.14 3.92
CA VAL A 53 -3.41 6.69 3.65
C VAL A 53 -2.95 5.96 4.91
N ALA A 54 -1.90 6.44 5.58
CA ALA A 54 -1.37 5.82 6.78
C ALA A 54 -2.40 5.75 7.92
N LEU A 55 -3.19 6.82 8.11
CA LEU A 55 -4.26 6.87 9.11
C LEU A 55 -5.40 5.90 8.76
N LEU A 56 -5.82 5.91 7.49
CA LEU A 56 -6.96 5.10 7.03
C LEU A 56 -6.66 3.60 7.03
N ILE A 57 -5.42 3.19 6.72
CA ILE A 57 -5.02 1.78 6.83
C ILE A 57 -5.19 1.28 8.27
N VAL A 58 -4.78 2.07 9.26
CA VAL A 58 -4.94 1.70 10.68
C VAL A 58 -6.42 1.57 11.03
N LEU A 59 -7.25 2.51 10.59
CA LEU A 59 -8.70 2.47 10.82
C LEU A 59 -9.36 1.27 10.12
N LEU A 60 -8.97 0.97 8.89
CA LEU A 60 -9.60 -0.09 8.08
C LEU A 60 -9.16 -1.49 8.51
N THR A 61 -7.94 -1.64 9.00
CA THR A 61 -7.44 -2.90 9.55
C THR A 61 -7.93 -3.17 10.97
N TYR A 62 -8.34 -2.14 11.72
CA TYR A 62 -8.94 -2.15 13.08
C TYR A 62 -8.37 -3.25 14.01
N GLY A 63 -7.07 -3.48 13.95
CA GLY A 63 -6.37 -4.45 14.78
C GLY A 63 -6.64 -5.93 14.44
N MET A 64 -7.28 -6.22 13.29
CA MET A 64 -7.58 -7.60 12.86
C MET A 64 -6.33 -8.45 12.67
N GLU A 65 -5.20 -7.85 12.34
CA GLU A 65 -3.93 -8.57 12.26
C GLU A 65 -3.54 -9.18 13.62
N THR A 66 -3.62 -8.39 14.69
CA THR A 66 -3.33 -8.85 16.06
C THR A 66 -4.33 -9.91 16.51
N THR A 67 -5.61 -9.68 16.23
CA THR A 67 -6.68 -10.64 16.50
C THR A 67 -6.45 -11.96 15.77
N PHE A 68 -6.07 -11.88 14.50
CA PHE A 68 -5.74 -13.03 13.68
C PHE A 68 -4.59 -13.86 14.28
N PHE A 69 -3.48 -13.24 14.72
CA PHE A 69 -2.37 -13.94 15.38
C PHE A 69 -2.83 -14.65 16.64
N ARG A 70 -3.66 -14.00 17.45
CA ARG A 70 -4.19 -14.57 18.68
C ARG A 70 -5.03 -15.84 18.43
N PHE A 71 -5.96 -15.77 17.46
CA PHE A 71 -6.83 -16.92 17.16
C PHE A 71 -6.09 -18.03 16.42
N MET A 72 -5.12 -17.71 15.58
CA MET A 72 -4.25 -18.71 14.92
C MET A 72 -3.40 -19.53 15.90
N SER A 73 -3.11 -18.98 17.08
CA SER A 73 -2.33 -19.64 18.13
C SER A 73 -3.19 -20.30 19.21
N LYS A 74 -4.52 -20.20 19.12
CA LYS A 74 -5.44 -20.73 20.12
C LYS A 74 -5.69 -22.22 19.88
N GLU A 75 -5.54 -23.03 20.93
CA GLU A 75 -5.86 -24.47 20.88
C GLU A 75 -7.35 -24.69 20.60
N GLY A 76 -7.65 -25.66 19.74
CA GLY A 76 -9.02 -26.05 19.36
C GLY A 76 -9.60 -25.25 18.18
N GLU A 77 -8.94 -24.22 17.69
CA GLU A 77 -9.38 -23.46 16.52
C GLU A 77 -8.78 -24.04 15.23
N ASP A 78 -9.58 -24.10 14.16
CA ASP A 78 -9.09 -24.49 12.83
C ASP A 78 -8.42 -23.29 12.14
N PRO A 79 -7.11 -23.35 11.87
CA PRO A 79 -6.37 -22.26 11.26
C PRO A 79 -6.95 -21.80 9.90
N ASN A 80 -7.54 -22.72 9.13
CA ASN A 80 -8.11 -22.37 7.83
C ASN A 80 -9.43 -21.62 7.99
N LYS A 81 -10.24 -21.98 8.99
CA LYS A 81 -11.47 -21.23 9.31
C LYS A 81 -11.16 -19.85 9.84
N VAL A 82 -10.18 -19.73 10.75
CA VAL A 82 -9.72 -18.43 11.26
C VAL A 82 -9.26 -17.53 10.12
N TYR A 83 -8.42 -18.05 9.22
CA TYR A 83 -7.97 -17.31 8.04
C TYR A 83 -9.13 -16.88 7.14
N ALA A 84 -10.01 -17.81 6.77
CA ALA A 84 -11.13 -17.51 5.87
C ALA A 84 -12.11 -16.50 6.48
N THR A 85 -12.39 -16.61 7.79
CA THR A 85 -13.28 -15.67 8.49
C THR A 85 -12.68 -14.26 8.56
N THR A 86 -11.41 -14.16 8.98
CA THR A 86 -10.72 -12.88 9.08
C THR A 86 -10.59 -12.20 7.71
N LEU A 87 -10.24 -12.97 6.67
CA LEU A 87 -10.12 -12.45 5.31
C LEU A 87 -11.48 -11.95 4.77
N LYS A 88 -12.57 -12.69 5.04
CA LYS A 88 -13.92 -12.27 4.66
C LYS A 88 -14.33 -10.99 5.39
N MET A 89 -14.05 -10.88 6.69
CA MET A 89 -14.41 -9.69 7.47
C MET A 89 -13.68 -8.46 6.94
N VAL A 90 -12.35 -8.52 6.81
CA VAL A 90 -11.57 -7.39 6.28
C VAL A 90 -11.93 -7.10 4.82
N GLY A 91 -12.14 -8.14 4.00
CA GLY A 91 -12.59 -7.97 2.62
C GLY A 91 -13.94 -7.28 2.51
N THR A 92 -14.91 -7.68 3.32
CA THR A 92 -16.24 -7.05 3.34
C THR A 92 -16.17 -5.58 3.77
N THR A 93 -15.42 -5.28 4.84
CA THR A 93 -15.26 -3.90 5.30
C THR A 93 -14.50 -3.04 4.28
N SER A 94 -13.50 -3.60 3.58
CA SER A 94 -12.79 -2.92 2.50
C SER A 94 -13.69 -2.62 1.30
N VAL A 95 -14.56 -3.56 0.92
CA VAL A 95 -15.54 -3.36 -0.17
C VAL A 95 -16.59 -2.31 0.20
N ILE A 96 -17.13 -2.36 1.42
CA ILE A 96 -18.10 -1.37 1.92
C ILE A 96 -17.45 0.02 1.94
N PHE A 97 -16.23 0.12 2.48
CA PHE A 97 -15.47 1.35 2.50
C PHE A 97 -15.28 1.92 1.10
N MET A 98 -14.86 1.08 0.13
CA MET A 98 -14.71 1.48 -1.26
C MET A 98 -16.03 1.98 -1.87
N ALA A 99 -17.13 1.29 -1.62
CA ALA A 99 -18.44 1.68 -2.12
C ALA A 99 -18.89 3.06 -1.57
N ILE A 100 -18.67 3.30 -0.27
CA ILE A 100 -18.97 4.59 0.36
C ILE A 100 -18.14 5.71 -0.28
N ILE A 101 -16.83 5.47 -0.46
CA ILE A 101 -15.94 6.47 -1.04
C ILE A 101 -16.29 6.79 -2.49
N LEU A 102 -16.63 5.79 -3.30
CA LEU A 102 -17.06 6.01 -4.69
C LEU A 102 -18.35 6.81 -4.78
N LEU A 103 -19.29 6.58 -3.85
CA LEU A 103 -20.57 7.33 -3.80
C LEU A 103 -20.37 8.80 -3.35
N PHE A 104 -19.40 9.03 -2.45
CA PHE A 104 -19.17 10.35 -1.87
C PHE A 104 -17.83 10.99 -2.32
N ASN A 105 -17.29 10.55 -3.46
CA ASN A 105 -15.97 10.99 -3.94
C ASN A 105 -15.86 12.52 -4.05
N GLN A 106 -16.80 13.16 -4.76
CA GLN A 106 -16.77 14.62 -4.95
C GLN A 106 -16.93 15.42 -3.64
N PRO A 107 -17.89 15.12 -2.74
CA PRO A 107 -17.96 15.77 -1.43
C PRO A 107 -16.66 15.63 -0.61
N ILE A 108 -16.02 14.47 -0.62
CA ILE A 108 -14.77 14.21 0.10
C ILE A 108 -13.61 15.00 -0.53
N ALA A 109 -13.51 15.00 -1.86
CA ALA A 109 -12.50 15.78 -2.57
C ALA A 109 -12.62 17.28 -2.26
N ASN A 110 -13.84 17.81 -2.25
CA ASN A 110 -14.10 19.21 -1.88
C ASN A 110 -13.67 19.51 -0.43
N PHE A 111 -13.97 18.61 0.50
CA PHE A 111 -13.61 18.76 1.92
C PHE A 111 -12.10 18.73 2.15
N LEU A 112 -11.37 17.89 1.40
CA LEU A 112 -9.92 17.76 1.50
C LEU A 112 -9.14 18.81 0.69
N GLY A 113 -9.85 19.68 -0.05
CA GLY A 113 -9.22 20.71 -0.87
C GLY A 113 -8.71 20.23 -2.23
N TYR A 114 -9.19 19.08 -2.71
CA TYR A 114 -8.87 18.48 -4.01
C TYR A 114 -10.08 18.48 -4.96
N ALA A 115 -10.88 19.55 -4.93
CA ALA A 115 -12.10 19.69 -5.72
C ALA A 115 -11.89 19.50 -7.22
N ASP A 116 -10.76 19.99 -7.74
CA ASP A 116 -10.41 19.93 -9.16
C ASP A 116 -9.85 18.57 -9.59
N HIS A 117 -9.46 17.71 -8.62
CA HIS A 117 -8.81 16.43 -8.85
C HIS A 117 -9.40 15.31 -7.97
N PRO A 118 -10.70 14.96 -8.15
CA PRO A 118 -11.35 13.92 -7.35
C PRO A 118 -10.75 12.52 -7.58
N GLU A 119 -10.04 12.31 -8.69
CA GLU A 119 -9.32 11.08 -9.00
C GLU A 119 -8.23 10.76 -7.97
N TYR A 120 -7.58 11.75 -7.36
CA TYR A 120 -6.60 11.53 -6.28
C TYR A 120 -7.22 10.80 -5.10
N ILE A 121 -8.43 11.19 -4.76
CA ILE A 121 -9.21 10.59 -3.67
C ILE A 121 -9.56 9.14 -4.00
N THR A 122 -10.03 8.87 -5.22
CA THR A 122 -10.38 7.52 -5.65
C THR A 122 -9.18 6.58 -5.58
N ILE A 123 -8.04 6.99 -6.12
CA ILE A 123 -6.81 6.16 -6.15
C ILE A 123 -6.27 5.94 -4.73
N MET A 124 -6.23 6.99 -3.90
CA MET A 124 -5.82 6.91 -2.51
C MET A 124 -6.62 5.85 -1.75
N TYR A 125 -7.95 5.92 -1.80
CA TYR A 125 -8.81 5.01 -1.07
C TYR A 125 -8.80 3.59 -1.65
N MET A 126 -8.65 3.45 -2.97
CA MET A 126 -8.45 2.16 -3.61
C MET A 126 -7.18 1.47 -3.11
N THR A 127 -6.09 2.21 -3.02
CA THR A 127 -4.82 1.72 -2.46
C THR A 127 -5.00 1.27 -1.01
N VAL A 128 -5.64 2.09 -0.17
CA VAL A 128 -5.94 1.77 1.24
C VAL A 128 -6.74 0.47 1.36
N ALA A 129 -7.80 0.30 0.56
CA ALA A 129 -8.65 -0.89 0.60
C ALA A 129 -7.88 -2.16 0.20
N ILE A 130 -7.04 -2.08 -0.82
CA ILE A 130 -6.20 -3.19 -1.29
C ILE A 130 -5.15 -3.54 -0.23
N ASP A 131 -4.48 -2.55 0.35
CA ASP A 131 -3.45 -2.75 1.37
C ASP A 131 -4.03 -3.35 2.65
N ALA A 132 -5.19 -2.87 3.09
CA ALA A 132 -5.89 -3.43 4.24
C ALA A 132 -6.27 -4.90 4.00
N PHE A 133 -6.78 -5.22 2.81
CA PHE A 133 -7.08 -6.61 2.43
C PHE A 133 -5.82 -7.47 2.38
N ALA A 134 -4.72 -6.96 1.83
CA ALA A 134 -3.44 -7.67 1.71
C ALA A 134 -2.77 -7.92 3.07
N ALA A 135 -3.09 -7.16 4.12
CA ALA A 135 -2.51 -7.34 5.44
C ALA A 135 -2.74 -8.75 6.01
N ILE A 136 -3.93 -9.33 5.79
CA ILE A 136 -4.29 -10.66 6.31
C ILE A 136 -3.52 -11.81 5.63
N PRO A 137 -3.40 -11.89 4.28
CA PRO A 137 -2.51 -12.83 3.62
C PRO A 137 -1.04 -12.74 4.07
N PHE A 138 -0.53 -11.53 4.27
CA PHE A 138 0.82 -11.35 4.80
C PHE A 138 0.95 -11.81 6.25
N ALA A 139 -0.05 -11.56 7.10
CA ALA A 139 -0.11 -12.10 8.46
C ALA A 139 -0.16 -13.63 8.48
N TYR A 140 -0.91 -14.24 7.57
CA TYR A 140 -0.97 -15.70 7.42
C TYR A 140 0.39 -16.32 7.07
N LEU A 141 1.15 -15.71 6.16
CA LEU A 141 2.50 -16.19 5.84
C LEU A 141 3.43 -16.14 7.05
N ARG A 142 3.28 -15.13 7.92
CA ARG A 142 4.04 -15.03 9.18
C ARG A 142 3.63 -16.13 10.17
N CYS A 143 2.33 -16.38 10.35
CA CYS A 143 1.83 -17.47 11.20
C CYS A 143 2.30 -18.85 10.75
N LYS A 144 2.38 -19.08 9.45
CA LYS A 144 2.82 -20.38 8.88
C LYS A 144 4.34 -20.53 8.80
N HIS A 145 5.11 -19.61 9.41
CA HIS A 145 6.58 -19.65 9.40
C HIS A 145 7.16 -19.82 7.99
N ARG A 146 6.64 -19.04 7.01
CA ARG A 146 7.10 -19.06 5.62
C ARG A 146 7.84 -17.74 5.28
N PRO A 147 9.00 -17.46 5.92
CA PRO A 147 9.69 -16.18 5.78
C PRO A 147 10.15 -15.88 4.35
N ILE A 148 10.61 -16.91 3.62
CA ILE A 148 11.08 -16.73 2.24
C ILE A 148 9.94 -16.29 1.33
N LYS A 149 8.76 -16.93 1.43
CA LYS A 149 7.60 -16.52 0.61
C LYS A 149 7.14 -15.10 0.93
N PHE A 150 7.12 -14.75 2.21
CA PHE A 150 6.83 -13.38 2.65
C PHE A 150 7.83 -12.38 2.06
N ALA A 151 9.14 -12.64 2.19
CA ALA A 151 10.20 -11.77 1.68
C ALA A 151 10.11 -11.60 0.16
N VAL A 152 9.93 -12.69 -0.59
CA VAL A 152 9.81 -12.65 -2.05
C VAL A 152 8.62 -11.80 -2.49
N LEU A 153 7.43 -12.01 -1.91
CA LEU A 153 6.25 -11.21 -2.25
C LEU A 153 6.43 -9.73 -1.88
N LYS A 154 7.06 -9.46 -0.73
CA LYS A 154 7.34 -8.08 -0.31
C LYS A 154 8.30 -7.39 -1.25
N ILE A 155 9.41 -8.05 -1.61
CA ILE A 155 10.41 -7.52 -2.54
C ILE A 155 9.79 -7.33 -3.93
N LEU A 156 8.98 -8.28 -4.41
CA LEU A 156 8.31 -8.18 -5.71
C LEU A 156 7.36 -6.97 -5.74
N ASN A 157 6.55 -6.79 -4.70
CA ASN A 157 5.66 -5.62 -4.59
C ASN A 157 6.44 -4.31 -4.66
N ILE A 158 7.56 -4.21 -3.90
CA ILE A 158 8.39 -3.01 -3.88
C ILE A 158 9.07 -2.79 -5.24
N SER A 159 9.63 -3.86 -5.84
CA SER A 159 10.28 -3.77 -7.14
C SER A 159 9.30 -3.29 -8.20
N LEU A 160 8.07 -3.78 -8.18
CA LEU A 160 7.02 -3.35 -9.09
C LEU A 160 6.68 -1.86 -8.88
N ASN A 161 6.53 -1.43 -7.63
CA ASN A 161 6.28 -0.04 -7.30
C ASN A 161 7.41 0.88 -7.80
N ILE A 162 8.67 0.49 -7.59
CA ILE A 162 9.83 1.26 -8.07
C ILE A 162 9.85 1.34 -9.58
N VAL A 163 9.68 0.19 -10.25
CA VAL A 163 9.69 0.14 -11.72
C VAL A 163 8.60 1.03 -12.29
N LEU A 164 7.39 0.98 -11.74
CA LEU A 164 6.30 1.84 -12.16
C LEU A 164 6.63 3.33 -11.90
N ASN A 165 7.13 3.68 -10.73
CA ASN A 165 7.52 5.06 -10.43
C ASN A 165 8.61 5.56 -11.39
N LEU A 166 9.66 4.78 -11.64
CA LEU A 166 10.73 5.18 -12.57
C LEU A 166 10.21 5.27 -14.01
N LEU A 167 9.35 4.35 -14.41
CA LEU A 167 8.72 4.36 -15.73
C LEU A 167 7.92 5.64 -15.93
N TYR A 168 7.07 6.00 -14.96
CA TYR A 168 6.24 7.20 -15.06
C TYR A 168 7.04 8.50 -14.92
N LEU A 169 8.00 8.56 -14.01
CA LEU A 169 8.73 9.81 -13.72
C LEU A 169 9.90 10.08 -14.68
N ILE A 170 10.48 9.05 -15.30
CA ILE A 170 11.70 9.18 -16.11
C ILE A 170 11.44 8.77 -17.55
N ILE A 171 10.86 7.59 -17.78
CA ILE A 171 10.79 6.97 -19.10
C ILE A 171 9.68 7.60 -19.94
N LEU A 172 8.46 7.72 -19.42
CA LEU A 172 7.35 8.29 -20.18
C LEU A 172 7.60 9.74 -20.61
N PRO A 173 8.03 10.65 -19.74
CA PRO A 173 8.35 12.03 -20.15
C PRO A 173 9.49 12.10 -21.16
N GLY A 174 10.48 11.19 -21.06
CA GLY A 174 11.62 11.14 -21.98
C GLY A 174 11.27 10.67 -23.38
N LEU A 175 10.32 9.76 -23.52
CA LEU A 175 9.92 9.14 -24.79
C LEU A 175 8.78 9.87 -25.50
N LYS A 176 8.11 10.86 -24.86
CA LYS A 176 6.90 11.52 -25.37
C LYS A 176 5.84 10.54 -25.90
N LEU A 177 5.78 9.33 -25.32
CA LEU A 177 4.89 8.26 -25.72
C LEU A 177 3.51 8.47 -25.08
N ASN A 178 2.50 8.71 -25.90
CA ASN A 178 1.09 8.67 -25.50
C ASN A 178 0.65 7.21 -25.28
N LEU A 179 1.06 6.58 -24.18
CA LEU A 179 0.49 5.30 -23.80
C LEU A 179 -0.91 5.56 -23.23
N PHE A 180 -1.93 5.08 -23.91
CA PHE A 180 -3.38 5.21 -23.56
C PHE A 180 -4.01 6.59 -23.72
N GLY A 181 -3.42 7.53 -24.48
CA GLY A 181 -4.04 8.87 -24.66
C GLY A 181 -4.03 9.75 -23.39
N ILE A 182 -3.25 9.38 -22.39
CA ILE A 182 -3.19 10.00 -21.07
C ILE A 182 -2.04 11.02 -20.98
N TYR A 183 -1.31 11.23 -22.08
CA TYR A 183 -0.21 12.17 -22.12
C TYR A 183 -0.70 13.55 -22.55
N ASP A 184 -1.33 14.27 -21.65
CA ASP A 184 -1.28 15.74 -21.67
C ASP A 184 -0.07 16.20 -20.84
N ALA A 185 0.65 17.20 -21.32
CA ALA A 185 1.86 17.71 -20.67
C ALA A 185 1.64 18.17 -19.20
N HIS A 186 0.40 18.39 -18.80
CA HIS A 186 -0.03 18.65 -17.42
C HIS A 186 -0.20 17.35 -16.60
N PHE A 187 -0.53 16.24 -17.21
CA PHE A 187 -0.87 14.99 -16.53
C PHE A 187 0.36 14.14 -16.13
N THR A 188 1.49 14.33 -16.77
CA THR A 188 2.75 13.60 -16.47
C THR A 188 3.41 14.02 -15.17
N LEU A 189 3.02 15.14 -14.63
CA LEU A 189 3.45 15.65 -13.34
C LEU A 189 2.37 15.48 -12.28
N ASP A 190 1.22 14.92 -12.67
CA ASP A 190 0.15 14.68 -11.72
C ASP A 190 0.53 13.57 -10.77
N VAL A 191 0.31 13.86 -9.52
CA VAL A 191 0.60 13.06 -8.34
C VAL A 191 -0.03 11.67 -8.38
N VAL A 192 -1.09 11.51 -9.17
CA VAL A 192 -1.93 10.30 -9.28
C VAL A 192 -1.13 9.03 -9.56
N TRP A 193 -0.06 9.10 -10.33
CA TRP A 193 0.71 7.93 -10.76
C TRP A 193 1.83 7.52 -9.81
N VAL A 194 2.01 8.25 -8.72
CA VAL A 194 3.01 7.96 -7.69
C VAL A 194 2.44 7.06 -6.58
N PHE A 195 1.11 6.92 -6.54
CA PHE A 195 0.37 6.01 -5.64
C PHE A 195 0.06 4.71 -6.36
#